data_e56786fa81da214640435ef2459e1ba7
#
_entry.id   e56786fa81da214640435ef2459e1ba7
#
_cell.length_a   1.000
_cell.length_b   1.000
_cell.length_c   1.000
_cell.angle_alpha   90.00
_cell.angle_beta   90.00
_cell.angle_gamma   90.00
#
_symmetry.space_group_name_H-M   'P 1'
#
loop_
_entity.id
_entity.type
_entity.pdbx_description
1 polymer ?
#
loop_
_entity_poly.entity_id
_entity_poly.type
_entity_poly.pdbx_seq_one_letter_code
_entity_poly.pdbx_strand_id
1 'polypeptide(L)'
;MNRMKFFFTLFLMASLILSCSKKENVTILKEQGLESQMIELYQEAYNEFLNGDTIYSAKKFNEAEMIFPQSEWAPIAALMTAYVYYADDYYPDAIYELERYLKVYPNHKDKVYAHFLLGMCYYENIVDEKRDLDPL
;
A
#
# COMPACT_ATOMS: atom_id res chain seq x y z
N MET A 1 -32.44 -55.00 -2.50
CA MET A 1 -31.93 -54.03 -3.49
C MET A 1 -31.91 -52.60 -2.95
N ASN A 2 -32.83 -52.19 -2.07
CA ASN A 2 -32.86 -50.81 -1.53
C ASN A 2 -31.82 -50.51 -0.43
N ARG A 3 -31.44 -51.50 0.39
CA ARG A 3 -30.43 -51.34 1.44
C ARG A 3 -29.03 -51.07 0.89
N MET A 4 -28.67 -51.70 -0.23
CA MET A 4 -27.37 -51.51 -0.87
C MET A 4 -27.24 -50.14 -1.51
N LYS A 5 -28.31 -49.57 -2.06
CA LYS A 5 -28.36 -48.20 -2.61
C LYS A 5 -28.24 -47.17 -1.49
N PHE A 6 -28.85 -47.43 -0.34
CA PHE A 6 -28.76 -46.53 0.83
C PHE A 6 -27.33 -46.44 1.41
N PHE A 7 -26.63 -47.58 1.51
CA PHE A 7 -25.22 -47.56 1.94
C PHE A 7 -24.30 -46.89 0.94
N PHE A 8 -24.57 -47.00 -0.35
CA PHE A 8 -23.80 -46.33 -1.41
C PHE A 8 -23.99 -44.82 -1.40
N THR A 9 -25.23 -44.33 -1.18
CA THR A 9 -25.49 -42.88 -1.04
C THR A 9 -24.93 -42.30 0.23
N LEU A 10 -24.95 -43.05 1.36
CA LEU A 10 -24.35 -42.61 2.61
C LEU A 10 -22.82 -42.54 2.52
N PHE A 11 -22.19 -43.49 1.82
CA PHE A 11 -20.73 -43.46 1.58
C PHE A 11 -20.31 -42.30 0.66
N LEU A 12 -21.12 -42.03 -0.38
CA LEU A 12 -20.89 -40.90 -1.28
C LEU A 12 -21.03 -39.56 -0.57
N MET A 13 -21.97 -39.42 0.37
CA MET A 13 -22.15 -38.22 1.18
C MET A 13 -20.99 -38.03 2.19
N ALA A 14 -20.50 -39.11 2.78
CA ALA A 14 -19.39 -39.09 3.71
C ALA A 14 -18.08 -38.68 3.03
N SER A 15 -17.87 -38.99 1.76
CA SER A 15 -16.66 -38.60 1.00
C SER A 15 -16.58 -37.12 0.67
N LEU A 16 -17.70 -36.38 0.69
CA LEU A 16 -17.75 -34.93 0.40
C LEU A 16 -17.32 -34.07 1.61
N ILE A 17 -17.29 -34.61 2.83
CA ILE A 17 -16.95 -33.87 4.04
C ILE A 17 -15.43 -33.84 4.29
N LEU A 18 -14.64 -34.64 3.60
CA LEU A 18 -13.18 -34.74 3.77
C LEU A 18 -12.38 -33.75 2.90
N SER A 19 -13.03 -32.89 2.12
CA SER A 19 -12.37 -32.01 1.13
C SER A 19 -11.99 -30.63 1.66
N CYS A 20 -12.10 -30.33 2.94
CA CYS A 20 -11.73 -29.03 3.51
C CYS A 20 -10.70 -29.16 4.64
N SER A 21 -9.45 -29.40 4.30
CA SER A 21 -8.34 -29.13 5.25
C SER A 21 -6.99 -29.13 4.52
N LYS A 22 -6.45 -27.97 4.27
CA LYS A 22 -5.03 -27.59 4.21
C LYS A 22 -4.79 -26.37 3.29
N LYS A 23 -5.19 -25.18 3.72
CA LYS A 23 -4.75 -23.94 3.06
C LYS A 23 -4.20 -22.86 4.01
N GLU A 24 -4.38 -22.97 5.32
CA GLU A 24 -4.00 -21.89 6.24
C GLU A 24 -2.49 -21.67 6.37
N ASN A 25 -1.70 -22.72 6.44
CA ASN A 25 -0.27 -22.58 6.70
C ASN A 25 0.52 -21.97 5.53
N VAL A 26 0.10 -22.22 4.29
CA VAL A 26 0.78 -21.69 3.09
C VAL A 26 0.49 -20.20 2.91
N THR A 27 -0.70 -19.76 3.25
CA THR A 27 -1.12 -18.35 3.16
C THR A 27 -0.37 -17.50 4.18
N ILE A 28 -0.30 -17.93 5.44
CA ILE A 28 0.41 -17.23 6.53
C ILE A 28 1.91 -17.10 6.22
N LEU A 29 2.56 -18.17 5.75
CA LEU A 29 3.98 -18.13 5.39
C LEU A 29 4.25 -17.22 4.19
N LYS A 30 3.34 -17.15 3.23
CA LYS A 30 3.44 -16.26 2.08
C LYS A 30 3.26 -14.79 2.49
N GLU A 31 2.31 -14.48 3.36
CA GLU A 31 2.07 -13.15 3.89
C GLU A 31 3.26 -12.66 4.71
N GLN A 32 3.82 -13.47 5.60
CA GLN A 32 5.04 -13.14 6.34
C GLN A 32 6.24 -12.89 5.42
N GLY A 33 6.36 -13.63 4.33
CA GLY A 33 7.41 -13.42 3.33
C GLY A 33 7.24 -12.09 2.59
N LEU A 34 6.01 -11.70 2.24
CA LEU A 34 5.71 -10.42 1.59
C LEU A 34 5.94 -9.24 2.54
N GLU A 35 5.56 -9.39 3.80
CA GLU A 35 5.79 -8.36 4.81
C GLU A 35 7.28 -8.10 5.03
N SER A 36 8.10 -9.15 5.11
CA SER A 36 9.55 -9.02 5.22
C SER A 36 10.16 -8.29 4.02
N GLN A 37 9.74 -8.65 2.81
CA GLN A 37 10.20 -7.99 1.58
C GLN A 37 9.79 -6.51 1.54
N MET A 38 8.57 -6.19 1.98
CA MET A 38 8.09 -4.81 2.06
C MET A 38 8.93 -3.99 3.05
N ILE A 39 9.25 -4.57 4.22
CA ILE A 39 10.09 -3.91 5.23
C ILE A 39 11.50 -3.65 4.68
N GLU A 40 12.08 -4.60 3.95
CA GLU A 40 13.38 -4.43 3.30
C GLU A 40 13.35 -3.28 2.28
N LEU A 41 12.33 -3.24 1.41
CA LEU A 41 12.15 -2.15 0.44
C LEU A 41 11.94 -0.81 1.12
N TYR A 42 11.16 -0.77 2.20
CA TYR A 42 10.95 0.45 2.98
C TYR A 42 12.26 0.96 3.61
N GLN A 43 13.08 0.07 4.16
CA GLN A 43 14.38 0.42 4.74
C GLN A 43 15.36 0.91 3.67
N GLU A 44 15.40 0.25 2.51
CA GLU A 44 16.19 0.70 1.36
C GLU A 44 15.75 2.11 0.94
N ALA A 45 14.45 2.33 0.75
CA ALA A 45 13.89 3.63 0.40
C ALA A 45 14.29 4.73 1.39
N TYR A 46 14.18 4.43 2.69
CA TYR A 46 14.54 5.40 3.72
C TYR A 46 16.03 5.74 3.73
N ASN A 47 16.90 4.76 3.51
CA ASN A 47 18.33 4.99 3.40
C ASN A 47 18.68 5.87 2.18
N GLU A 48 18.05 5.63 1.03
CA GLU A 48 18.25 6.44 -0.17
C GLU A 48 17.72 7.86 0.00
N PHE A 49 16.61 8.04 0.73
CA PHE A 49 16.15 9.36 1.12
C PHE A 49 17.21 10.13 1.95
N LEU A 50 17.81 9.45 2.92
CA LEU A 50 18.89 10.06 3.73
C LEU A 50 20.16 10.35 2.92
N ASN A 51 20.40 9.61 1.85
CA ASN A 51 21.51 9.84 0.92
C ASN A 51 21.21 10.97 -0.10
N GLY A 52 19.97 11.47 -0.15
CA GLY A 52 19.55 12.52 -1.08
C GLY A 52 19.16 12.01 -2.46
N ASP A 53 18.97 10.70 -2.65
CA ASP A 53 18.42 10.15 -3.90
C ASP A 53 16.89 10.08 -3.82
N THR A 54 16.24 11.23 -4.00
CA THR A 54 14.81 11.41 -3.91
C THR A 54 14.04 10.52 -4.88
N ILE A 55 14.46 10.48 -6.14
CA ILE A 55 13.73 9.73 -7.18
C ILE A 55 13.79 8.22 -6.93
N TYR A 56 14.95 7.71 -6.57
CA TYR A 56 15.10 6.29 -6.26
C TYR A 56 14.38 5.92 -4.96
N SER A 57 14.46 6.77 -3.94
CA SER A 57 13.75 6.61 -2.67
C SER A 57 12.23 6.54 -2.89
N ALA A 58 11.65 7.51 -3.61
CA ALA A 58 10.22 7.55 -3.93
C ALA A 58 9.78 6.28 -4.68
N LYS A 59 10.56 5.83 -5.65
CA LYS A 59 10.33 4.57 -6.37
C LYS A 59 10.29 3.37 -5.41
N LYS A 60 11.24 3.28 -4.47
CA LYS A 60 11.32 2.17 -3.52
C LYS A 60 10.19 2.17 -2.50
N PHE A 61 9.77 3.32 -2.00
CA PHE A 61 8.57 3.41 -1.17
C PHE A 61 7.31 2.96 -1.92
N ASN A 62 7.19 3.32 -3.19
CA ASN A 62 6.08 2.87 -4.04
C ASN A 62 6.13 1.35 -4.28
N GLU A 63 7.30 0.77 -4.53
CA GLU A 63 7.49 -0.69 -4.62
C GLU A 63 7.08 -1.38 -3.32
N ALA A 64 7.43 -0.82 -2.15
CA ALA A 64 7.05 -1.34 -0.85
C ALA A 64 5.52 -1.36 -0.65
N GLU A 65 4.82 -0.27 -1.03
CA GLU A 65 3.35 -0.23 -1.02
C GLU A 65 2.75 -1.34 -1.91
N MET A 66 3.30 -1.51 -3.12
CA MET A 66 2.74 -2.41 -4.14
C MET A 66 2.94 -3.89 -3.82
N ILE A 67 3.99 -4.26 -3.09
CA ILE A 67 4.30 -5.67 -2.83
C ILE A 67 3.33 -6.30 -1.83
N PHE A 68 2.81 -5.52 -0.89
CA PHE A 68 1.83 -5.98 0.09
C PHE A 68 0.79 -4.88 0.40
N PRO A 69 -0.12 -4.57 -0.54
CA PRO A 69 -1.06 -3.45 -0.42
C PRO A 69 -2.05 -3.56 0.75
N GLN A 70 -2.23 -4.78 1.28
CA GLN A 70 -3.14 -5.06 2.40
C GLN A 70 -2.46 -4.91 3.77
N SER A 71 -1.17 -4.64 3.80
CA SER A 71 -0.40 -4.41 5.01
C SER A 71 -0.77 -3.08 5.66
N GLU A 72 -0.66 -3.03 6.98
CA GLU A 72 -0.74 -1.77 7.74
C GLU A 72 0.37 -0.77 7.37
N TRP A 73 1.46 -1.24 6.76
CA TRP A 73 2.59 -0.43 6.32
C TRP A 73 2.39 0.19 4.93
N ALA A 74 1.52 -0.39 4.10
CA ALA A 74 1.31 0.11 2.74
C ALA A 74 0.87 1.59 2.70
N PRO A 75 -0.10 2.06 3.52
CA PRO A 75 -0.43 3.48 3.58
C PRO A 75 0.74 4.35 4.06
N ILE A 76 1.60 3.83 4.94
CA ILE A 76 2.77 4.56 5.44
C ILE A 76 3.78 4.72 4.31
N ALA A 77 4.06 3.67 3.55
CA ALA A 77 4.95 3.72 2.39
C ALA A 77 4.44 4.70 1.32
N ALA A 78 3.13 4.66 1.02
CA ALA A 78 2.49 5.60 0.09
C ALA A 78 2.65 7.06 0.53
N LEU A 79 2.46 7.34 1.81
CA LEU A 79 2.62 8.69 2.35
C LEU A 79 4.09 9.14 2.35
N MET A 80 5.03 8.21 2.59
CA MET A 80 6.46 8.47 2.48
C MET A 80 6.89 8.79 1.05
N THR A 81 6.31 8.16 0.04
CA THR A 81 6.54 8.53 -1.37
C THR A 81 6.26 10.03 -1.60
N ALA A 82 5.10 10.49 -1.14
CA ALA A 82 4.73 11.91 -1.26
C ALA A 82 5.64 12.83 -0.43
N TYR A 83 5.97 12.40 0.79
CA TYR A 83 6.82 13.19 1.67
C TYR A 83 8.24 13.39 1.11
N VAL A 84 8.82 12.36 0.49
CA VAL A 84 10.15 12.42 -0.13
C VAL A 84 10.17 13.43 -1.26
N TYR A 85 9.14 13.46 -2.11
CA TYR A 85 9.01 14.47 -3.15
C TYR A 85 8.86 15.89 -2.57
N TYR A 86 8.02 16.05 -1.54
CA TYR A 86 7.86 17.34 -0.86
C TYR A 86 9.18 17.85 -0.27
N ALA A 87 9.94 16.98 0.38
CA ALA A 87 11.19 17.34 1.07
C ALA A 87 12.30 17.83 0.14
N ASP A 88 12.22 17.51 -1.14
CA ASP A 88 13.19 17.89 -2.18
C ASP A 88 12.55 18.81 -3.26
N ASP A 89 11.51 19.55 -2.87
CA ASP A 89 10.84 20.60 -3.66
C ASP A 89 10.17 20.10 -4.96
N TYR A 90 9.96 18.78 -5.12
CA TYR A 90 9.17 18.20 -6.22
C TYR A 90 7.66 18.31 -5.92
N TYR A 91 7.16 19.54 -5.73
CA TYR A 91 5.77 19.79 -5.31
C TYR A 91 4.71 19.20 -6.24
N PRO A 92 4.83 19.26 -7.59
CA PRO A 92 3.84 18.64 -8.47
C PRO A 92 3.73 17.12 -8.27
N ASP A 93 4.86 16.43 -8.07
CA ASP A 93 4.89 14.99 -7.83
C ASP A 93 4.34 14.66 -6.43
N ALA A 94 4.68 15.47 -5.43
CA ALA A 94 4.14 15.35 -4.08
C ALA A 94 2.61 15.52 -4.07
N ILE A 95 2.06 16.53 -4.78
CA ILE A 95 0.62 16.76 -4.92
C ILE A 95 -0.05 15.53 -5.53
N TYR A 96 0.48 15.00 -6.63
CA TYR A 96 -0.06 13.82 -7.29
C TYR A 96 -0.13 12.62 -6.33
N GLU A 97 0.95 12.33 -5.60
CA GLU A 97 1.01 11.21 -4.66
C GLU A 97 0.10 11.42 -3.44
N LEU A 98 -0.04 12.65 -2.94
CA LEU A 98 -0.94 12.96 -1.83
C LEU A 98 -2.42 12.81 -2.23
N GLU A 99 -2.80 13.28 -3.41
CA GLU A 99 -4.15 13.09 -3.92
C GLU A 99 -4.46 11.60 -4.14
N ARG A 100 -3.50 10.84 -4.68
CA ARG A 100 -3.59 9.39 -4.80
C ARG A 100 -3.78 8.73 -3.43
N TYR A 101 -2.94 9.09 -2.46
CA TYR A 101 -3.02 8.58 -1.08
C TYR A 101 -4.40 8.82 -0.46
N LEU A 102 -4.91 10.06 -0.53
CA LEU A 102 -6.21 10.41 0.04
C LEU A 102 -7.38 9.66 -0.62
N LYS A 103 -7.24 9.30 -1.89
CA LYS A 103 -8.22 8.52 -2.64
C LYS A 103 -8.15 7.03 -2.29
N VAL A 104 -6.95 6.48 -2.15
CA VAL A 104 -6.73 5.03 -1.88
C VAL A 104 -6.94 4.70 -0.41
N TYR A 105 -6.53 5.59 0.50
CA TYR A 105 -6.59 5.40 1.95
C TYR A 105 -7.47 6.43 2.68
N PRO A 106 -8.75 6.59 2.32
CA PRO A 106 -9.60 7.69 2.80
C PRO A 106 -9.87 7.66 4.31
N ASN A 107 -9.68 6.52 4.95
CA ASN A 107 -9.94 6.32 6.37
C ASN A 107 -8.67 6.08 7.19
N HIS A 108 -7.48 6.24 6.60
CA HIS A 108 -6.24 6.05 7.34
C HIS A 108 -6.03 7.15 8.40
N LYS A 109 -5.41 6.81 9.52
CA LYS A 109 -5.15 7.73 10.64
C LYS A 109 -4.35 8.98 10.23
N ASP A 110 -3.43 8.83 9.28
CA ASP A 110 -2.54 9.90 8.82
C ASP A 110 -3.15 10.79 7.71
N LYS A 111 -4.46 10.61 7.41
CA LYS A 111 -5.19 11.42 6.44
C LYS A 111 -5.10 12.92 6.74
N VAL A 112 -5.18 13.31 8.01
CA VAL A 112 -5.09 14.73 8.41
C VAL A 112 -3.72 15.30 8.06
N TYR A 113 -2.65 14.54 8.30
CA TYR A 113 -1.31 14.92 7.91
C TYR A 113 -1.15 15.01 6.39
N ALA A 114 -1.72 14.07 5.65
CA ALA A 114 -1.70 14.12 4.17
C ALA A 114 -2.39 15.39 3.62
N HIS A 115 -3.53 15.80 4.18
CA HIS A 115 -4.18 17.06 3.81
C HIS A 115 -3.33 18.29 4.16
N PHE A 116 -2.69 18.27 5.33
CA PHE A 116 -1.78 19.34 5.72
C PHE A 116 -0.61 19.45 4.74
N LEU A 117 0.03 18.34 4.42
CA LEU A 117 1.16 18.31 3.51
C LEU A 117 0.75 18.75 2.09
N LEU A 118 -0.44 18.35 1.63
CA LEU A 118 -1.01 18.78 0.35
C LEU A 118 -1.19 20.32 0.32
N GLY A 119 -1.71 20.89 1.40
CA GLY A 119 -1.82 22.34 1.54
C GLY A 119 -0.47 23.05 1.49
N MET A 120 0.57 22.47 2.13
CA MET A 120 1.93 22.99 2.06
C MET A 120 2.51 22.92 0.66
N CYS A 121 2.29 21.81 -0.08
CA CYS A 121 2.73 21.71 -1.47
C CYS A 121 2.11 22.78 -2.36
N TYR A 122 0.81 23.04 -2.22
CA TYR A 122 0.16 24.13 -2.96
C TYR A 122 0.70 25.50 -2.59
N TYR A 123 0.94 25.73 -1.30
CA TYR A 123 1.51 27.01 -0.82
C TYR A 123 2.91 27.26 -1.38
N GLU A 124 3.80 26.29 -1.31
CA GLU A 124 5.17 26.40 -1.80
C GLU A 124 5.25 26.44 -3.34
N ASN A 125 4.28 25.85 -4.03
CA ASN A 125 4.19 25.88 -5.49
C ASN A 125 3.70 27.24 -6.05
N ILE A 126 3.27 28.17 -5.19
CA ILE A 126 2.96 29.55 -5.57
C ILE A 126 4.28 30.32 -5.72
N VAL A 127 4.80 30.36 -6.94
CA VAL A 127 6.14 30.92 -7.21
C VAL A 127 6.15 32.44 -7.37
N ASP A 128 5.00 33.10 -7.60
CA ASP A 128 4.90 34.55 -7.78
C ASP A 128 3.46 35.02 -7.55
N GLU A 129 3.29 36.10 -6.76
CA GLU A 129 1.99 36.76 -6.55
C GLU A 129 1.33 37.34 -7.83
N LYS A 130 2.08 37.36 -8.95
CA LYS A 130 1.61 37.75 -10.29
C LYS A 130 1.20 36.57 -11.18
N ARG A 131 1.41 35.35 -10.71
CA ARG A 131 1.03 34.15 -11.45
C ARG A 131 -0.42 33.81 -11.15
N ASP A 132 -1.16 33.52 -12.19
CA ASP A 132 -2.58 33.21 -12.16
C ASP A 132 -2.89 32.15 -11.09
N LEU A 133 -3.93 32.38 -10.29
CA LEU A 133 -4.39 31.49 -9.22
C LEU A 133 -5.14 30.24 -9.75
N ASP A 134 -4.88 29.86 -11.00
CA ASP A 134 -5.51 28.73 -11.68
C ASP A 134 -5.29 27.34 -11.01
N PRO A 135 -4.34 27.11 -10.10
CA PRO A 135 -4.25 25.84 -9.35
C PRO A 135 -5.15 25.74 -8.11
N LEU A 136 -5.88 26.79 -7.75
CA LEU A 136 -6.79 26.83 -6.60
C LEU A 136 -8.25 26.81 -7.03
#